data_9719e6d18050116f2f8aafcaa1e41c6c
#
_entry.id   9719e6d18050116f2f8aafcaa1e41c6c
#
_cell.length_a   1.000
_cell.length_b   1.000
_cell.length_c   1.000
_cell.angle_alpha   90.00
_cell.angle_beta   90.00
_cell.angle_gamma   90.00
#
_symmetry.space_group_name_H-M   'P 1'
#
loop_
_entity.id
_entity.type
_entity.pdbx_description
1 polymer ?
#
loop_
_entity_poly.entity_id
_entity_poly.type
_entity_poly.pdbx_seq_one_letter_code
_entity_poly.pdbx_strand_id
1 'polypeptide(L)'
;SSSELKWAVESINKAFDTIPDKELKDDISSVFSDVISGDEVNWPVNEMIEKIKEFSPDRLIGMINSIDNQLERISFDIAKNERLNALSDDVDAQNALNKVLEVYNRNRGHMSEIGPDVYKDMLRAVPIWVTTAQSPQSILLEPKIFDLLVIDEATQCSLTNLLPLIYRAKRIAVIGDQEQLPAIPTISVEAEKALAQKYKVDDWLELLGHAQNDVYKTAVQCLPRRFTDIIGLNEHYRSHPLIIGFSNQHIYNKRLKLRKDPAHEKKIPIGNGIFGQNVEGYCERGKWNRSWVNKPEADKVCELIADLRAQCTKGMFGHLTMGVVTPFRAQEEYIQEKLENMGLLEKVKVGTAHTFQGDEKDIMIFSPVVSKGITENAARWVENPHNLINVSITRAKESLFFVGDMQACASQSGILGKFVNYVRTVQKLRDTSKEELDLFSWMVIEGFNPETHVVIKDVEVDFVLTHEGLRLVVEVDGKQHDQAKTQDKSRDVFLQQLGYKVLRVPARSVRETPASVIHDIRTQLEYN
;
A
#
# COMPACT_ATOMS: atom_id res chain seq x y z
N SER A 1 4.53 -2.71 -33.35
CA SER A 1 5.42 -3.16 -34.44
C SER A 1 5.22 -4.65 -34.73
N SER A 2 5.62 -5.16 -35.92
CA SER A 2 5.53 -6.59 -36.28
C SER A 2 6.20 -7.52 -35.24
N SER A 3 7.24 -7.06 -34.57
CA SER A 3 7.96 -7.82 -33.52
C SER A 3 7.17 -7.94 -32.21
N GLU A 4 6.41 -6.91 -31.83
CA GLU A 4 5.55 -6.94 -30.62
C GLU A 4 4.34 -7.85 -30.83
N LEU A 5 3.78 -7.85 -32.05
CA LEU A 5 2.69 -8.76 -32.41
C LEU A 5 3.15 -10.22 -32.36
N LYS A 6 4.33 -10.50 -32.90
CA LYS A 6 4.92 -11.86 -32.87
C LYS A 6 5.21 -12.34 -31.46
N TRP A 7 5.74 -11.48 -30.58
CA TRP A 7 5.94 -11.78 -29.17
C TRP A 7 4.62 -12.00 -28.42
N ALA A 8 3.59 -11.19 -28.70
CA ALA A 8 2.27 -11.36 -28.11
C ALA A 8 1.63 -12.69 -28.52
N VAL A 9 1.71 -13.07 -29.80
CA VAL A 9 1.20 -14.35 -30.32
C VAL A 9 1.95 -15.55 -29.70
N GLU A 10 3.29 -15.47 -29.57
CA GLU A 10 4.08 -16.52 -28.91
C GLU A 10 3.74 -16.65 -27.43
N SER A 11 3.48 -15.53 -26.74
CA SER A 11 3.08 -15.52 -25.33
C SER A 11 1.68 -16.08 -25.13
N ILE A 12 0.74 -15.76 -26.01
CA ILE A 12 -0.63 -16.31 -26.02
C ILE A 12 -0.59 -17.82 -26.28
N ASN A 13 0.15 -18.29 -27.27
CA ASN A 13 0.28 -19.72 -27.58
C ASN A 13 0.89 -20.49 -26.39
N LYS A 14 1.91 -19.95 -25.74
CA LYS A 14 2.53 -20.56 -24.56
C LYS A 14 1.56 -20.63 -23.36
N ALA A 15 0.78 -19.58 -23.13
CA ALA A 15 -0.26 -19.58 -22.11
C ALA A 15 -1.39 -20.56 -22.44
N PHE A 16 -1.78 -20.62 -23.72
CA PHE A 16 -2.82 -21.51 -24.22
C PHE A 16 -2.48 -22.98 -24.03
N ASP A 17 -1.23 -23.37 -24.24
CA ASP A 17 -0.77 -24.75 -24.05
C ASP A 17 -0.84 -25.22 -22.60
N THR A 18 -0.86 -24.28 -21.65
CA THR A 18 -0.96 -24.58 -20.20
C THR A 18 -2.39 -24.73 -19.69
N ILE A 19 -3.42 -24.47 -20.51
CA ILE A 19 -4.83 -24.59 -20.12
C ILE A 19 -5.24 -26.07 -20.06
N PRO A 20 -5.60 -26.60 -18.89
CA PRO A 20 -5.95 -28.02 -18.73
C PRO A 20 -7.40 -28.31 -19.10
N ASP A 21 -8.29 -27.30 -19.13
CA ASP A 21 -9.70 -27.48 -19.45
C ASP A 21 -9.91 -27.48 -20.96
N LYS A 22 -10.43 -28.63 -21.48
CA LYS A 22 -10.59 -28.82 -22.90
C LYS A 22 -11.72 -27.97 -23.51
N GLU A 23 -12.82 -27.76 -22.77
CA GLU A 23 -13.96 -26.97 -23.23
C GLU A 23 -13.57 -25.48 -23.32
N LEU A 24 -12.86 -24.97 -22.32
CA LEU A 24 -12.30 -23.63 -22.32
C LEU A 24 -11.23 -23.45 -23.42
N LYS A 25 -10.42 -24.49 -23.67
CA LYS A 25 -9.42 -24.49 -24.73
C LYS A 25 -10.06 -24.45 -26.11
N ASP A 26 -11.14 -25.20 -26.30
CA ASP A 26 -11.92 -25.23 -27.55
C ASP A 26 -12.65 -23.91 -27.80
N ASP A 27 -13.21 -23.27 -26.74
CA ASP A 27 -13.84 -21.93 -26.79
C ASP A 27 -12.84 -20.84 -27.17
N ILE A 28 -11.67 -20.82 -26.52
CA ILE A 28 -10.58 -19.89 -26.83
C ILE A 28 -10.05 -20.13 -28.24
N SER A 29 -9.90 -21.40 -28.66
CA SER A 29 -9.49 -21.76 -30.00
C SER A 29 -10.46 -21.26 -31.07
N SER A 30 -11.76 -21.34 -30.82
CA SER A 30 -12.78 -20.87 -31.77
C SER A 30 -12.74 -19.37 -32.00
N VAL A 31 -12.32 -18.60 -30.95
CA VAL A 31 -12.21 -17.14 -31.01
C VAL A 31 -10.88 -16.68 -31.63
N PHE A 32 -9.81 -17.42 -31.39
CA PHE A 32 -8.45 -17.08 -31.81
C PHE A 32 -7.84 -18.05 -32.83
N SER A 33 -8.67 -18.87 -33.50
CA SER A 33 -8.19 -19.90 -34.47
C SER A 33 -7.18 -19.37 -35.46
N ASP A 34 -7.44 -18.17 -35.97
CA ASP A 34 -6.63 -17.53 -37.00
C ASP A 34 -5.36 -16.85 -36.45
N VAL A 35 -5.35 -16.52 -35.14
CA VAL A 35 -4.17 -15.97 -34.43
C VAL A 35 -3.24 -17.14 -34.01
N ILE A 36 -3.80 -18.27 -33.63
CA ILE A 36 -3.07 -19.46 -33.15
C ILE A 36 -2.40 -20.20 -34.32
N SER A 37 -2.99 -20.15 -35.51
CA SER A 37 -2.44 -20.84 -36.71
C SER A 37 -1.18 -20.17 -37.26
N GLY A 38 -0.86 -18.96 -36.88
CA GLY A 38 0.38 -18.26 -37.25
C GLY A 38 0.43 -17.81 -38.72
N ASP A 39 -0.69 -17.88 -39.43
CA ASP A 39 -0.78 -17.34 -40.79
C ASP A 39 -0.73 -15.81 -40.79
N GLU A 40 -0.02 -15.20 -41.75
CA GLU A 40 0.01 -13.74 -41.95
C GLU A 40 -1.39 -13.26 -42.36
N VAL A 41 -2.28 -13.05 -41.41
CA VAL A 41 -3.62 -12.54 -41.66
C VAL A 41 -3.61 -11.02 -41.50
N ASN A 42 -3.88 -10.34 -42.59
CA ASN A 42 -4.14 -8.90 -42.65
C ASN A 42 -5.54 -8.65 -42.07
N TRP A 43 -5.67 -8.69 -40.76
CA TRP A 43 -6.95 -8.46 -40.08
C TRP A 43 -7.35 -7.01 -40.18
N PRO A 44 -8.57 -6.69 -40.64
CA PRO A 44 -9.12 -5.36 -40.47
C PRO A 44 -9.30 -5.14 -38.97
N VAL A 45 -8.62 -4.14 -38.42
CA VAL A 45 -8.66 -3.76 -37.00
C VAL A 45 -10.09 -3.66 -36.48
N ASN A 46 -11.03 -3.27 -37.32
CA ASN A 46 -12.45 -3.17 -37.02
C ASN A 46 -13.15 -4.51 -36.71
N GLU A 47 -12.80 -5.60 -37.41
CA GLU A 47 -13.36 -6.93 -37.11
C GLU A 47 -12.85 -7.49 -35.77
N MET A 48 -11.60 -7.21 -35.45
CA MET A 48 -10.99 -7.58 -34.17
C MET A 48 -11.64 -6.81 -33.01
N ILE A 49 -11.93 -5.52 -33.21
CA ILE A 49 -12.64 -4.69 -32.24
C ILE A 49 -14.08 -5.18 -32.05
N GLU A 50 -14.78 -5.59 -33.09
CA GLU A 50 -16.15 -6.12 -32.97
C GLU A 50 -16.17 -7.46 -32.22
N LYS A 51 -15.25 -8.39 -32.51
CA LYS A 51 -15.11 -9.64 -31.76
C LYS A 51 -14.74 -9.42 -30.28
N ILE A 52 -13.89 -8.45 -29.98
CA ILE A 52 -13.56 -8.06 -28.60
C ILE A 52 -14.79 -7.43 -27.88
N LYS A 53 -15.64 -6.70 -28.58
CA LYS A 53 -16.88 -6.13 -28.04
C LYS A 53 -17.94 -7.20 -27.70
N GLU A 54 -17.91 -8.38 -28.33
CA GLU A 54 -18.77 -9.50 -27.96
C GLU A 54 -18.42 -10.11 -26.60
N PHE A 55 -17.18 -9.91 -26.11
CA PHE A 55 -16.78 -10.23 -24.74
C PHE A 55 -17.02 -9.02 -23.85
N SER A 56 -18.12 -9.03 -23.11
CA SER A 56 -18.27 -8.01 -22.08
C SER A 56 -17.11 -8.10 -21.09
N PRO A 57 -16.53 -6.98 -20.65
CA PRO A 57 -15.47 -6.97 -19.62
C PRO A 57 -15.84 -7.79 -18.38
N ASP A 58 -17.11 -7.76 -17.98
CA ASP A 58 -17.64 -8.51 -16.85
C ASP A 58 -17.56 -10.04 -17.07
N ARG A 59 -17.80 -10.51 -18.30
CA ARG A 59 -17.68 -11.93 -18.64
C ARG A 59 -16.22 -12.39 -18.59
N LEU A 60 -15.28 -11.58 -19.12
CA LEU A 60 -13.85 -11.86 -19.04
C LEU A 60 -13.33 -11.86 -17.60
N ILE A 61 -13.74 -10.89 -16.79
CA ILE A 61 -13.41 -10.83 -15.37
C ILE A 61 -14.00 -12.04 -14.63
N GLY A 62 -15.24 -12.42 -14.92
CA GLY A 62 -15.86 -13.63 -14.37
C GLY A 62 -15.11 -14.91 -14.72
N MET A 63 -14.61 -15.03 -15.97
CA MET A 63 -13.80 -16.16 -16.41
C MET A 63 -12.42 -16.17 -15.72
N ILE A 64 -11.74 -15.05 -15.64
CA ILE A 64 -10.45 -14.92 -14.93
C ILE A 64 -10.61 -15.32 -13.46
N ASN A 65 -11.58 -14.77 -12.76
CA ASN A 65 -11.86 -15.12 -11.37
C ASN A 65 -12.20 -16.61 -11.19
N SER A 66 -12.92 -17.21 -12.14
CA SER A 66 -13.21 -18.64 -12.11
C SER A 66 -11.95 -19.50 -12.28
N ILE A 67 -11.05 -19.11 -13.19
CA ILE A 67 -9.77 -19.78 -13.41
C ILE A 67 -8.87 -19.65 -12.18
N ASP A 68 -8.77 -18.46 -11.61
CA ASP A 68 -7.97 -18.21 -10.41
C ASP A 68 -8.46 -19.06 -9.24
N ASN A 69 -9.78 -19.11 -9.02
CA ASN A 69 -10.38 -19.98 -7.99
C ASN A 69 -10.12 -21.47 -8.25
N GLN A 70 -10.13 -21.91 -9.51
CA GLN A 70 -9.81 -23.30 -9.86
C GLN A 70 -8.33 -23.59 -9.64
N LEU A 71 -7.43 -22.69 -10.02
CA LEU A 71 -5.99 -22.81 -9.79
C LEU A 71 -5.67 -22.88 -8.29
N GLU A 72 -6.31 -22.04 -7.48
CA GLU A 72 -6.15 -22.06 -6.03
C GLU A 72 -6.61 -23.43 -5.46
N ARG A 73 -7.77 -23.92 -5.85
CA ARG A 73 -8.29 -25.24 -5.40
C ARG A 73 -7.38 -26.37 -5.81
N ILE A 74 -6.96 -26.41 -7.07
CA ILE A 74 -6.07 -27.47 -7.60
C ILE A 74 -4.72 -27.41 -6.88
N SER A 75 -4.14 -26.24 -6.70
CA SER A 75 -2.87 -26.05 -5.98
C SER A 75 -2.98 -26.51 -4.53
N PHE A 76 -4.09 -26.19 -3.87
CA PHE A 76 -4.38 -26.65 -2.51
C PHE A 76 -4.54 -28.18 -2.45
N ASP A 77 -5.29 -28.78 -3.38
CA ASP A 77 -5.53 -30.21 -3.41
C ASP A 77 -4.25 -31.00 -3.72
N ILE A 78 -3.39 -30.50 -4.61
CA ILE A 78 -2.07 -31.07 -4.88
C ILE A 78 -1.24 -31.03 -3.60
N ALA A 79 -1.07 -29.86 -2.99
CA ALA A 79 -0.29 -29.70 -1.77
C ALA A 79 -0.82 -30.56 -0.62
N LYS A 80 -2.15 -30.66 -0.48
CA LYS A 80 -2.82 -31.49 0.52
C LYS A 80 -2.60 -32.98 0.27
N ASN A 81 -2.76 -33.44 -0.97
CA ASN A 81 -2.63 -34.86 -1.31
C ASN A 81 -1.18 -35.32 -1.23
N GLU A 82 -0.23 -34.56 -1.76
CA GLU A 82 1.20 -34.84 -1.59
C GLU A 82 1.56 -34.91 -0.10
N ARG A 83 0.97 -34.05 0.71
CA ARG A 83 1.19 -34.01 2.14
C ARG A 83 0.60 -35.19 2.88
N LEU A 84 -0.65 -35.54 2.57
CA LEU A 84 -1.31 -36.72 3.18
C LEU A 84 -0.59 -38.01 2.81
N ASN A 85 -0.16 -38.15 1.56
CA ASN A 85 0.61 -39.30 1.10
C ASN A 85 1.97 -39.37 1.81
N ALA A 86 2.72 -38.27 1.87
CA ALA A 86 3.98 -38.20 2.59
C ALA A 86 3.84 -38.55 4.09
N LEU A 87 2.72 -38.15 4.71
CA LEU A 87 2.43 -38.46 6.12
C LEU A 87 1.97 -39.91 6.31
N SER A 88 1.24 -40.51 5.37
CA SER A 88 0.76 -41.89 5.48
C SER A 88 1.87 -42.91 5.30
N ASP A 89 2.86 -42.61 4.47
CA ASP A 89 3.91 -43.53 4.07
C ASP A 89 5.22 -43.36 4.88
N ASP A 90 5.41 -42.21 5.55
CA ASP A 90 6.60 -41.92 6.35
C ASP A 90 6.38 -42.21 7.84
N VAL A 91 6.61 -43.46 8.22
CA VAL A 91 6.45 -43.92 9.61
C VAL A 91 7.39 -43.18 10.58
N ASP A 92 8.60 -42.82 10.11
CA ASP A 92 9.57 -42.12 10.95
C ASP A 92 9.11 -40.70 11.23
N ALA A 93 8.55 -40.00 10.23
CA ALA A 93 7.98 -38.67 10.41
C ALA A 93 6.75 -38.69 11.34
N GLN A 94 5.90 -39.71 11.26
CA GLN A 94 4.77 -39.89 12.20
C GLN A 94 5.25 -40.12 13.63
N ASN A 95 6.21 -41.00 13.82
CA ASN A 95 6.79 -41.29 15.14
C ASN A 95 7.48 -40.05 15.74
N ALA A 96 8.21 -39.30 14.90
CA ALA A 96 8.84 -38.06 15.30
C ALA A 96 7.82 -37.01 15.74
N LEU A 97 6.74 -36.84 14.98
CA LEU A 97 5.65 -35.93 15.32
C LEU A 97 5.00 -36.29 16.63
N ASN A 98 4.69 -37.58 16.86
CA ASN A 98 4.12 -38.06 18.10
C ASN A 98 5.04 -37.77 19.30
N LYS A 99 6.34 -38.02 19.18
CA LYS A 99 7.33 -37.72 20.19
C LYS A 99 7.42 -36.24 20.54
N VAL A 100 7.35 -35.38 19.50
CA VAL A 100 7.31 -33.93 19.70
C VAL A 100 6.04 -33.50 20.44
N LEU A 101 4.88 -34.03 20.05
CA LEU A 101 3.60 -33.76 20.72
C LEU A 101 3.61 -34.22 22.17
N GLU A 102 4.23 -35.36 22.48
CA GLU A 102 4.41 -35.82 23.88
C GLU A 102 5.25 -34.81 24.68
N VAL A 103 6.37 -34.32 24.14
CA VAL A 103 7.22 -33.31 24.80
C VAL A 103 6.45 -32.01 25.00
N TYR A 104 5.74 -31.54 23.97
CA TYR A 104 4.94 -30.32 24.01
C TYR A 104 3.82 -30.37 25.07
N ASN A 105 3.16 -31.51 25.19
CA ASN A 105 2.06 -31.71 26.14
C ASN A 105 2.52 -31.91 27.60
N ARG A 106 3.82 -32.07 27.84
CA ARG A 106 4.38 -32.09 29.19
C ARG A 106 4.44 -30.67 29.76
N ASN A 107 3.97 -30.48 31.00
CA ASN A 107 3.90 -29.16 31.68
C ASN A 107 5.24 -28.39 31.79
N ARG A 108 6.38 -28.95 31.40
CA ARG A 108 7.72 -28.35 31.37
C ARG A 108 8.60 -28.92 30.26
N GLY A 109 8.01 -29.49 29.23
CA GLY A 109 8.78 -30.03 28.10
C GLY A 109 9.42 -28.92 27.26
N HIS A 110 10.69 -29.06 26.93
CA HIS A 110 11.43 -28.15 26.07
C HIS A 110 11.77 -28.84 24.75
N MET A 111 11.65 -28.13 23.65
CA MET A 111 12.03 -28.64 22.32
C MET A 111 13.52 -29.04 22.21
N SER A 112 14.36 -28.52 23.11
CA SER A 112 15.76 -28.94 23.25
C SER A 112 15.95 -30.38 23.72
N GLU A 113 14.91 -31.04 24.23
CA GLU A 113 14.92 -32.48 24.63
C GLU A 113 14.82 -33.41 23.41
N ILE A 114 14.48 -32.83 22.23
CA ILE A 114 14.32 -33.57 21.00
C ILE A 114 15.65 -33.63 20.29
N GLY A 115 16.15 -34.83 20.03
CA GLY A 115 17.39 -35.02 19.27
C GLY A 115 17.28 -34.54 17.82
N PRO A 116 18.43 -34.18 17.20
CA PRO A 116 18.46 -33.61 15.85
C PRO A 116 17.79 -34.48 14.78
N ASP A 117 17.92 -35.79 14.88
CA ASP A 117 17.34 -36.71 13.88
C ASP A 117 15.81 -36.73 13.96
N VAL A 118 15.27 -36.83 15.16
CA VAL A 118 13.81 -36.75 15.38
C VAL A 118 13.27 -35.40 14.91
N TYR A 119 14.03 -34.31 15.13
CA TYR A 119 13.65 -33.00 14.68
C TYR A 119 13.59 -32.92 13.15
N LYS A 120 14.57 -33.49 12.45
CA LYS A 120 14.61 -33.54 10.97
C LYS A 120 13.44 -34.38 10.42
N ASP A 121 13.15 -35.50 11.05
CA ASP A 121 12.01 -36.36 10.65
C ASP A 121 10.68 -35.64 10.87
N MET A 122 10.53 -34.92 11.99
CA MET A 122 9.35 -34.09 12.24
C MET A 122 9.19 -32.97 11.20
N LEU A 123 10.28 -32.37 10.69
CA LEU A 123 10.20 -31.34 9.64
C LEU A 123 9.63 -31.91 8.33
N ARG A 124 9.79 -33.22 8.05
CA ARG A 124 9.10 -33.87 6.93
C ARG A 124 7.59 -33.92 7.18
N ALA A 125 7.18 -34.12 8.44
CA ALA A 125 5.77 -34.06 8.83
C ALA A 125 5.22 -32.63 8.92
N VAL A 126 5.96 -31.65 9.36
CA VAL A 126 5.55 -30.24 9.52
C VAL A 126 6.60 -29.32 8.84
N PRO A 127 6.54 -29.16 7.49
CA PRO A 127 7.58 -28.42 6.75
C PRO A 127 7.49 -26.91 6.85
N ILE A 128 6.34 -26.35 7.28
CA ILE A 128 6.13 -24.90 7.37
C ILE A 128 6.16 -24.48 8.83
N TRP A 129 7.08 -23.58 9.15
CA TRP A 129 7.24 -23.04 10.48
C TRP A 129 7.15 -21.52 10.45
N VAL A 130 6.35 -20.97 11.35
CA VAL A 130 6.20 -19.51 11.52
C VAL A 130 6.75 -19.14 12.89
N THR A 131 7.66 -18.18 12.94
CA THR A 131 8.25 -17.67 14.17
C THR A 131 8.52 -16.19 14.08
N THR A 132 8.65 -15.53 15.22
CA THR A 132 9.15 -14.15 15.22
C THR A 132 10.68 -14.14 15.17
N ALA A 133 11.26 -13.06 14.62
CA ALA A 133 12.71 -12.87 14.58
C ALA A 133 13.38 -12.97 15.98
N GLN A 134 12.62 -12.72 17.03
CA GLN A 134 13.09 -12.72 18.43
C GLN A 134 12.96 -14.07 19.13
N SER A 135 12.29 -15.05 18.52
CA SER A 135 12.00 -16.35 19.15
C SER A 135 12.57 -17.57 18.40
N PRO A 136 13.79 -17.51 17.85
CA PRO A 136 14.38 -18.65 17.12
C PRO A 136 14.88 -19.79 18.04
N GLN A 137 14.88 -19.60 19.36
CA GLN A 137 15.39 -20.59 20.31
C GLN A 137 14.54 -21.85 20.40
N SER A 138 13.28 -21.80 19.97
CA SER A 138 12.41 -22.98 19.87
C SER A 138 12.74 -23.88 18.69
N ILE A 139 13.58 -23.42 17.77
CA ILE A 139 14.00 -24.13 16.57
C ILE A 139 15.40 -24.68 16.78
N LEU A 140 15.64 -25.94 16.46
CA LEU A 140 16.95 -26.58 16.57
C LEU A 140 18.03 -25.76 15.83
N LEU A 141 19.18 -25.54 16.48
CA LEU A 141 20.29 -24.80 15.90
C LEU A 141 21.19 -25.74 15.07
N GLU A 142 20.70 -26.09 13.89
CA GLU A 142 21.41 -26.89 12.91
C GLU A 142 21.53 -26.13 11.57
N PRO A 143 22.65 -26.21 10.87
CA PRO A 143 22.79 -25.50 9.62
C PRO A 143 21.92 -26.09 8.52
N LYS A 144 21.30 -25.23 7.71
CA LYS A 144 20.61 -25.59 6.46
C LYS A 144 19.51 -26.66 6.61
N ILE A 145 18.81 -26.69 7.76
CA ILE A 145 17.69 -27.60 8.00
C ILE A 145 16.42 -27.22 7.24
N PHE A 146 16.26 -25.95 6.87
CA PHE A 146 15.17 -25.46 6.04
C PHE A 146 15.65 -25.20 4.62
N ASP A 147 14.81 -25.50 3.63
CA ASP A 147 15.13 -25.21 2.23
C ASP A 147 15.00 -23.73 1.89
N LEU A 148 14.06 -23.03 2.53
CA LEU A 148 13.77 -21.64 2.31
C LEU A 148 13.40 -20.94 3.63
N LEU A 149 14.02 -19.80 3.90
CA LEU A 149 13.60 -18.83 4.90
C LEU A 149 12.96 -17.65 4.18
N VAL A 150 11.70 -17.36 4.51
CA VAL A 150 11.01 -16.16 4.05
C VAL A 150 11.00 -15.15 5.20
N ILE A 151 11.56 -13.97 4.95
CA ILE A 151 11.63 -12.86 5.91
C ILE A 151 10.67 -11.78 5.42
N ASP A 152 9.58 -11.61 6.13
CA ASP A 152 8.62 -10.53 5.87
C ASP A 152 8.94 -9.31 6.73
N GLU A 153 8.55 -8.11 6.26
CA GLU A 153 8.83 -6.83 6.92
C GLU A 153 10.32 -6.66 7.26
N ALA A 154 11.22 -7.04 6.35
CA ALA A 154 12.65 -7.12 6.58
C ALA A 154 13.31 -5.77 6.92
N THR A 155 12.71 -4.65 6.52
CA THR A 155 13.14 -3.29 6.91
C THR A 155 13.02 -3.04 8.42
N GLN A 156 12.15 -3.79 9.10
CA GLN A 156 11.97 -3.72 10.56
C GLN A 156 12.85 -4.72 11.32
N CYS A 157 13.55 -5.58 10.60
CA CYS A 157 14.32 -6.66 11.18
C CYS A 157 15.79 -6.27 11.32
N SER A 158 16.31 -6.41 12.54
CA SER A 158 17.75 -6.35 12.79
C SER A 158 18.43 -7.62 12.29
N LEU A 159 19.54 -7.46 11.58
CA LEU A 159 20.32 -8.61 11.10
C LEU A 159 20.78 -9.51 12.27
N THR A 160 21.16 -8.93 13.39
CA THR A 160 21.60 -9.68 14.58
C THR A 160 20.55 -10.66 15.10
N ASN A 161 19.28 -10.28 15.04
CA ASN A 161 18.17 -11.16 15.46
C ASN A 161 17.90 -12.28 14.45
N LEU A 162 18.20 -12.04 13.16
CA LEU A 162 17.93 -12.99 12.09
C LEU A 162 19.10 -13.92 11.76
N LEU A 163 20.33 -13.61 12.18
CA LEU A 163 21.48 -14.48 11.94
C LEU A 163 21.24 -15.95 12.35
N PRO A 164 20.63 -16.24 13.51
CA PRO A 164 20.33 -17.62 13.89
C PRO A 164 19.35 -18.32 12.94
N LEU A 165 18.40 -17.58 12.35
CA LEU A 165 17.44 -18.13 11.38
C LEU A 165 18.08 -18.30 10.00
N ILE A 166 18.89 -17.32 9.58
CA ILE A 166 19.66 -17.38 8.33
C ILE A 166 20.59 -18.59 8.30
N TYR A 167 21.25 -18.89 9.42
CA TYR A 167 22.12 -20.07 9.56
C TYR A 167 21.39 -21.39 9.29
N ARG A 168 20.09 -21.45 9.61
CA ARG A 168 19.26 -22.64 9.47
C ARG A 168 18.71 -22.84 8.05
N ALA A 169 18.91 -21.91 7.14
CA ALA A 169 18.30 -21.96 5.81
C ALA A 169 19.34 -22.19 4.70
N LYS A 170 18.90 -22.86 3.63
CA LYS A 170 19.68 -23.03 2.39
C LYS A 170 19.52 -21.81 1.47
N ARG A 171 18.34 -21.24 1.43
CA ARG A 171 17.99 -20.08 0.59
C ARG A 171 17.15 -19.10 1.42
N ILE A 172 17.19 -17.83 1.02
CA ILE A 172 16.51 -16.75 1.72
C ILE A 172 15.71 -15.94 0.71
N ALA A 173 14.44 -15.65 1.02
CA ALA A 173 13.62 -14.66 0.36
C ALA A 173 13.39 -13.50 1.33
N VAL A 174 13.70 -12.28 0.92
CA VAL A 174 13.60 -11.08 1.75
C VAL A 174 12.53 -10.18 1.17
N ILE A 175 11.49 -9.89 1.96
CA ILE A 175 10.37 -9.03 1.59
C ILE A 175 10.40 -7.80 2.49
N GLY A 176 10.30 -6.61 1.91
CA GLY A 176 10.33 -5.36 2.68
C GLY A 176 10.04 -4.15 1.80
N ASP A 177 9.77 -3.03 2.46
CA ASP A 177 9.47 -1.76 1.82
C ASP A 177 10.30 -0.63 2.46
N GLN A 178 11.22 -0.06 1.69
CA GLN A 178 12.13 1.00 2.16
C GLN A 178 11.39 2.31 2.50
N GLU A 179 10.21 2.50 1.97
CA GLU A 179 9.38 3.67 2.22
C GLU A 179 8.53 3.54 3.50
N GLN A 180 8.60 2.36 4.16
CA GLN A 180 8.03 2.14 5.50
C GLN A 180 9.07 2.34 6.59
N LEU A 181 8.65 2.29 7.86
CA LEU A 181 9.53 2.56 9.00
C LEU A 181 10.66 1.54 9.09
N PRO A 182 11.90 1.96 9.27
CA PRO A 182 13.03 1.07 9.51
C PRO A 182 13.01 0.48 10.92
N ALA A 183 13.86 -0.54 11.14
CA ALA A 183 14.13 -1.06 12.48
C ALA A 183 14.65 0.06 13.40
N ILE A 184 14.18 0.05 14.65
CA ILE A 184 14.68 0.99 15.67
C ILE A 184 16.01 0.45 16.19
N PRO A 185 17.14 1.14 15.98
CA PRO A 185 18.42 0.69 16.50
C PRO A 185 18.44 0.74 18.03
N THR A 186 18.93 -0.30 18.65
CA THR A 186 19.07 -0.41 20.13
C THR A 186 20.39 0.16 20.64
N ILE A 187 21.29 0.52 19.73
CA ILE A 187 22.62 1.08 20.01
C ILE A 187 22.87 2.30 19.12
N SER A 188 23.59 3.30 19.62
CA SER A 188 23.98 4.44 18.79
C SER A 188 25.12 4.07 17.84
N VAL A 189 25.23 4.82 16.73
CA VAL A 189 26.30 4.63 15.73
C VAL A 189 27.69 4.74 16.35
N GLU A 190 27.87 5.69 17.28
CA GLU A 190 29.15 5.93 17.98
C GLU A 190 29.51 4.76 18.90
N ALA A 191 28.51 4.23 19.64
CA ALA A 191 28.73 3.09 20.52
C ALA A 191 29.02 1.81 19.71
N GLU A 192 28.34 1.62 18.57
CA GLU A 192 28.60 0.49 17.68
C GLU A 192 30.01 0.55 17.08
N LYS A 193 30.44 1.73 16.60
CA LYS A 193 31.81 1.95 16.10
C LYS A 193 32.87 1.64 17.15
N ALA A 194 32.65 2.10 18.39
CA ALA A 194 33.60 1.83 19.47
C ALA A 194 33.70 0.33 19.80
N LEU A 195 32.58 -0.38 19.76
CA LEU A 195 32.55 -1.85 19.93
C LEU A 195 33.25 -2.56 18.77
N ALA A 196 32.98 -2.16 17.54
CA ALA A 196 33.57 -2.76 16.36
C ALA A 196 35.11 -2.64 16.37
N GLN A 197 35.62 -1.45 16.71
CA GLN A 197 37.05 -1.23 16.88
C GLN A 197 37.67 -2.09 17.99
N LYS A 198 36.97 -2.18 19.15
CA LYS A 198 37.39 -3.02 20.27
C LYS A 198 37.55 -4.49 19.87
N TYR A 199 36.60 -4.99 19.05
CA TYR A 199 36.58 -6.38 18.60
C TYR A 199 37.22 -6.61 17.23
N LYS A 200 37.79 -5.56 16.59
CA LYS A 200 38.48 -5.61 15.29
C LYS A 200 37.57 -6.15 14.17
N VAL A 201 36.32 -5.66 14.12
CA VAL A 201 35.30 -6.02 13.12
C VAL A 201 34.75 -4.78 12.40
N ASP A 202 35.50 -3.68 12.41
CA ASP A 202 35.09 -2.39 11.83
C ASP A 202 34.93 -2.45 10.31
N ASP A 203 35.66 -3.32 9.61
CA ASP A 203 35.51 -3.55 8.16
C ASP A 203 34.12 -4.06 7.78
N TRP A 204 33.37 -4.63 8.72
CA TRP A 204 32.04 -5.17 8.49
C TRP A 204 30.90 -4.20 8.83
N LEU A 205 31.20 -3.04 9.43
CA LEU A 205 30.17 -2.11 9.88
C LEU A 205 29.29 -1.57 8.74
N GLU A 206 29.88 -1.31 7.58
CA GLU A 206 29.15 -0.79 6.43
C GLU A 206 28.05 -1.77 5.96
N LEU A 207 28.34 -3.06 5.98
CA LEU A 207 27.42 -4.11 5.53
C LEU A 207 26.52 -4.64 6.64
N LEU A 208 27.08 -4.88 7.83
CA LEU A 208 26.43 -5.64 8.91
C LEU A 208 26.10 -4.79 10.15
N GLY A 209 26.46 -3.49 10.16
CA GLY A 209 26.20 -2.61 11.30
C GLY A 209 24.72 -2.46 11.59
N HIS A 210 24.33 -2.72 12.83
CA HIS A 210 22.95 -2.70 13.28
C HIS A 210 22.34 -1.30 13.39
N ALA A 211 23.17 -0.28 13.70
CA ALA A 211 22.69 1.07 13.93
C ALA A 211 22.25 1.79 12.62
N GLN A 212 22.74 1.34 11.45
CA GLN A 212 22.48 1.99 10.17
C GLN A 212 21.86 1.06 9.12
N ASN A 213 21.89 -0.26 9.34
CA ASN A 213 21.38 -1.26 8.42
C ASN A 213 20.24 -2.07 9.03
N ASP A 214 19.36 -2.49 8.17
CA ASP A 214 18.35 -3.51 8.38
C ASP A 214 18.62 -4.70 7.45
N VAL A 215 17.83 -5.76 7.62
CA VAL A 215 17.99 -6.98 6.82
C VAL A 215 17.73 -6.73 5.34
N TYR A 216 16.77 -5.87 5.00
CA TYR A 216 16.47 -5.55 3.60
C TYR A 216 17.65 -4.82 2.92
N LYS A 217 18.19 -3.77 3.56
CA LYS A 217 19.36 -3.04 3.04
C LYS A 217 20.55 -3.96 2.86
N THR A 218 20.85 -4.78 3.87
CA THR A 218 21.94 -5.76 3.80
C THR A 218 21.73 -6.75 2.66
N ALA A 219 20.51 -7.27 2.47
CA ALA A 219 20.19 -8.17 1.37
C ALA A 219 20.42 -7.51 0.01
N VAL A 220 19.95 -6.28 -0.19
CA VAL A 220 20.17 -5.51 -1.42
C VAL A 220 21.66 -5.26 -1.70
N GLN A 221 22.44 -4.93 -0.68
CA GLN A 221 23.89 -4.73 -0.81
C GLN A 221 24.64 -6.03 -1.19
N CYS A 222 24.13 -7.19 -0.79
CA CYS A 222 24.70 -8.49 -1.13
C CYS A 222 24.35 -8.98 -2.54
N LEU A 223 23.36 -8.36 -3.19
CA LEU A 223 22.99 -8.74 -4.56
C LEU A 223 24.07 -8.35 -5.56
N PRO A 224 24.33 -9.18 -6.60
CA PRO A 224 25.17 -8.78 -7.72
C PRO A 224 24.65 -7.47 -8.32
N ARG A 225 25.51 -6.60 -8.82
CA ARG A 225 25.17 -5.28 -9.40
C ARG A 225 24.17 -5.32 -10.58
N ARG A 226 23.72 -6.47 -11.00
CA ARG A 226 22.61 -6.68 -11.94
C ARG A 226 21.33 -6.78 -11.14
N PHE A 227 20.60 -5.70 -11.06
CA PHE A 227 19.33 -5.54 -10.33
C PHE A 227 18.16 -6.44 -10.80
N THR A 228 18.42 -7.55 -11.48
CA THR A 228 17.39 -8.47 -11.99
C THR A 228 16.71 -9.30 -10.90
N ASP A 229 17.29 -9.33 -9.70
CA ASP A 229 16.82 -10.19 -8.61
C ASP A 229 15.88 -9.45 -7.62
N ILE A 230 15.66 -8.14 -7.83
CA ILE A 230 14.70 -7.36 -7.05
C ILE A 230 13.38 -7.28 -7.80
N ILE A 231 12.37 -7.94 -7.26
CA ILE A 231 11.01 -7.92 -7.82
C ILE A 231 10.20 -6.87 -7.08
N GLY A 232 9.71 -5.86 -7.81
CA GLY A 232 8.84 -4.83 -7.28
C GLY A 232 7.38 -5.30 -7.28
N LEU A 233 6.80 -5.50 -6.09
CA LEU A 233 5.35 -5.68 -5.94
C LEU A 233 4.70 -4.29 -5.98
N ASN A 234 4.23 -3.89 -7.14
CA ASN A 234 3.76 -2.53 -7.38
C ASN A 234 2.23 -2.40 -7.48
N GLU A 235 1.48 -3.46 -7.29
CA GLU A 235 0.02 -3.41 -7.27
C GLU A 235 -0.51 -3.19 -5.86
N HIS A 236 -1.38 -2.20 -5.70
CA HIS A 236 -1.95 -1.80 -4.42
C HIS A 236 -3.46 -2.03 -4.38
N TYR A 237 -3.91 -2.89 -3.47
CA TYR A 237 -5.32 -3.32 -3.34
C TYR A 237 -6.01 -2.79 -2.09
N ARG A 238 -5.27 -2.19 -1.14
CA ARG A 238 -5.75 -1.90 0.21
C ARG A 238 -6.54 -0.61 0.31
N SER A 239 -5.90 0.51 0.04
CA SER A 239 -6.38 1.83 0.42
C SER A 239 -7.23 2.47 -0.67
N HIS A 240 -8.16 3.32 -0.25
CA HIS A 240 -8.92 4.18 -1.17
C HIS A 240 -7.95 5.02 -2.05
N PRO A 241 -8.27 5.22 -3.35
CA PRO A 241 -7.40 5.92 -4.28
C PRO A 241 -6.89 7.28 -3.80
N LEU A 242 -7.76 8.12 -3.24
CA LEU A 242 -7.37 9.42 -2.68
C LEU A 242 -6.35 9.31 -1.54
N ILE A 243 -6.35 8.21 -0.78
CA ILE A 243 -5.42 8.00 0.34
C ILE A 243 -4.04 7.62 -0.20
N ILE A 244 -3.98 6.54 -0.97
CA ILE A 244 -2.69 6.03 -1.46
C ILE A 244 -2.12 6.89 -2.58
N GLY A 245 -2.95 7.66 -3.29
CA GLY A 245 -2.54 8.54 -4.37
C GLY A 245 -1.48 9.55 -3.92
N PHE A 246 -1.63 10.13 -2.73
CA PHE A 246 -0.61 11.00 -2.15
C PHE A 246 0.74 10.29 -1.98
N SER A 247 0.73 9.11 -1.35
CA SER A 247 1.96 8.33 -1.15
C SER A 247 2.55 7.88 -2.47
N ASN A 248 1.72 7.45 -3.43
CA ASN A 248 2.19 7.07 -4.76
C ASN A 248 2.91 8.22 -5.47
N GLN A 249 2.34 9.41 -5.40
CA GLN A 249 2.89 10.58 -6.07
C GLN A 249 4.18 11.11 -5.43
N HIS A 250 4.23 11.19 -4.09
CA HIS A 250 5.28 11.90 -3.38
C HIS A 250 6.34 11.00 -2.74
N ILE A 251 6.07 9.71 -2.60
CA ILE A 251 6.95 8.75 -1.91
C ILE A 251 7.34 7.60 -2.85
N TYR A 252 6.38 6.94 -3.49
CA TYR A 252 6.64 5.81 -4.38
C TYR A 252 6.97 6.19 -5.83
N ASN A 253 7.12 7.49 -6.14
CA ASN A 253 7.48 7.99 -7.48
C ASN A 253 6.57 7.43 -8.60
N LYS A 254 5.26 7.37 -8.35
CA LYS A 254 4.23 6.88 -9.28
C LYS A 254 4.39 5.41 -9.71
N ARG A 255 5.13 4.60 -8.94
CA ARG A 255 5.38 3.18 -9.27
C ARG A 255 4.22 2.27 -8.92
N LEU A 256 3.32 2.68 -8.00
CA LEU A 256 2.19 1.86 -7.58
C LEU A 256 1.07 1.90 -8.63
N LYS A 257 0.54 0.74 -8.93
CA LYS A 257 -0.67 0.55 -9.74
C LYS A 257 -1.83 0.28 -8.79
N LEU A 258 -2.83 1.14 -8.82
CA LEU A 258 -3.97 1.00 -7.92
C LEU A 258 -4.96 -0.02 -8.49
N ARG A 259 -5.27 -1.04 -7.69
CA ARG A 259 -6.08 -2.21 -8.06
C ARG A 259 -7.21 -2.49 -7.06
N LYS A 260 -7.57 -1.50 -6.24
CA LYS A 260 -8.67 -1.67 -5.29
C LYS A 260 -9.97 -1.91 -6.07
N ASP A 261 -10.62 -3.05 -5.79
CA ASP A 261 -11.89 -3.39 -6.39
C ASP A 261 -13.02 -2.60 -5.70
N PRO A 262 -13.78 -1.76 -6.43
CA PRO A 262 -14.91 -1.03 -5.87
C PRO A 262 -16.00 -1.93 -5.26
N ALA A 263 -16.11 -3.19 -5.71
CA ALA A 263 -17.08 -4.14 -5.17
C ALA A 263 -16.75 -4.56 -3.72
N HIS A 264 -15.48 -4.47 -3.32
CA HIS A 264 -15.01 -4.77 -1.97
C HIS A 264 -14.85 -3.51 -1.09
N GLU A 265 -15.22 -2.36 -1.60
CA GLU A 265 -15.13 -1.10 -0.86
C GLU A 265 -16.20 -1.04 0.23
N LYS A 266 -15.77 -0.86 1.48
CA LYS A 266 -16.69 -0.63 2.59
C LYS A 266 -17.16 0.82 2.58
N LYS A 267 -18.46 1.03 2.54
CA LYS A 267 -19.02 2.38 2.65
C LYS A 267 -18.88 2.89 4.09
N ILE A 268 -18.34 4.09 4.23
CA ILE A 268 -18.26 4.79 5.51
C ILE A 268 -19.40 5.82 5.59
N PRO A 269 -20.06 5.99 6.75
CA PRO A 269 -21.23 6.88 6.87
C PRO A 269 -20.99 8.31 6.38
N ILE A 270 -19.80 8.83 6.61
CA ILE A 270 -19.42 10.19 6.22
C ILE A 270 -18.66 10.25 4.88
N GLY A 271 -18.55 9.10 4.18
CA GLY A 271 -17.84 8.96 2.91
C GLY A 271 -16.45 8.36 3.03
N ASN A 272 -15.92 7.96 1.87
CA ASN A 272 -14.59 7.38 1.74
C ASN A 272 -13.56 8.43 1.27
N GLY A 273 -12.28 8.15 1.49
CA GLY A 273 -11.16 9.01 1.09
C GLY A 273 -10.55 9.81 2.24
N ILE A 274 -10.13 11.04 1.97
CA ILE A 274 -9.42 11.90 2.94
C ILE A 274 -10.31 13.04 3.42
N PHE A 275 -10.22 13.33 4.72
CA PHE A 275 -10.93 14.41 5.40
C PHE A 275 -9.97 15.21 6.27
N GLY A 276 -10.14 16.52 6.33
CA GLY A 276 -9.35 17.43 7.17
C GLY A 276 -10.21 18.10 8.25
N GLN A 277 -9.72 18.11 9.47
CA GLN A 277 -10.27 18.93 10.57
C GLN A 277 -9.19 19.84 11.11
N ASN A 278 -9.37 21.13 10.93
CA ASN A 278 -8.46 22.13 11.47
C ASN A 278 -8.69 22.31 12.97
N VAL A 279 -7.62 22.19 13.74
CA VAL A 279 -7.63 22.41 15.19
C VAL A 279 -6.42 23.27 15.54
N GLU A 280 -6.64 24.55 15.76
CA GLU A 280 -5.61 25.41 16.34
C GLU A 280 -5.36 24.99 17.78
N GLY A 281 -4.11 24.71 18.12
CA GLY A 281 -3.75 24.21 19.43
C GLY A 281 -2.44 24.78 19.94
N TYR A 282 -2.02 24.24 21.07
CA TYR A 282 -0.72 24.51 21.65
C TYR A 282 -0.07 23.23 22.11
N CYS A 283 1.16 23.00 21.63
CA CYS A 283 1.94 21.82 22.00
C CYS A 283 2.69 22.08 23.31
N GLU A 284 2.57 21.17 24.24
CA GLU A 284 3.28 21.18 25.52
C GLU A 284 4.01 19.86 25.76
N ARG A 285 4.90 19.84 26.74
CA ARG A 285 5.54 18.60 27.16
C ARG A 285 4.58 17.74 27.98
N GLY A 286 4.44 16.47 27.61
CA GLY A 286 3.67 15.50 28.39
C GLY A 286 4.31 15.15 29.73
N LYS A 287 3.74 14.19 30.44
CA LYS A 287 4.25 13.66 31.72
C LYS A 287 5.75 13.35 31.60
N TRP A 288 6.55 13.77 32.57
CA TRP A 288 8.01 13.55 32.65
C TRP A 288 8.83 14.33 31.60
N ASN A 289 8.26 15.32 30.92
CA ASN A 289 8.94 16.17 29.94
C ASN A 289 9.62 15.40 28.77
N ARG A 290 9.13 14.19 28.44
CA ARG A 290 9.80 13.27 27.50
C ARG A 290 9.21 13.24 26.10
N SER A 291 7.95 13.71 25.94
CA SER A 291 7.23 13.64 24.68
C SER A 291 6.30 14.85 24.53
N TRP A 292 5.72 15.05 23.34
CA TRP A 292 4.84 16.17 23.06
C TRP A 292 3.38 15.77 23.08
N VAL A 293 2.51 16.69 23.49
CA VAL A 293 1.05 16.55 23.49
C VAL A 293 0.41 17.87 23.05
N ASN A 294 -0.64 17.77 22.25
CA ASN A 294 -1.55 18.85 21.88
C ASN A 294 -2.95 18.46 22.36
N LYS A 295 -3.33 18.92 23.53
CA LYS A 295 -4.59 18.54 24.18
C LYS A 295 -5.82 18.93 23.34
N PRO A 296 -5.93 20.17 22.82
CA PRO A 296 -7.05 20.52 21.92
C PRO A 296 -7.19 19.60 20.71
N GLU A 297 -6.08 19.20 20.10
CA GLU A 297 -6.06 18.25 18.99
C GLU A 297 -6.53 16.85 19.43
N ALA A 298 -6.02 16.34 20.57
CA ALA A 298 -6.44 15.06 21.14
C ALA A 298 -7.91 15.05 21.55
N ASP A 299 -8.40 16.15 22.10
CA ASP A 299 -9.81 16.31 22.46
C ASP A 299 -10.70 16.21 21.22
N LYS A 300 -10.31 16.86 20.13
CA LYS A 300 -11.02 16.80 18.86
C LYS A 300 -11.00 15.41 18.24
N VAL A 301 -9.88 14.69 18.35
CA VAL A 301 -9.79 13.27 17.95
C VAL A 301 -10.81 12.43 18.72
N CYS A 302 -10.92 12.60 20.04
CA CYS A 302 -11.87 11.84 20.85
C CYS A 302 -13.34 12.18 20.52
N GLU A 303 -13.66 13.47 20.28
CA GLU A 303 -14.98 13.88 19.81
C GLU A 303 -15.33 13.23 18.48
N LEU A 304 -14.42 13.29 17.49
CA LEU A 304 -14.61 12.67 16.19
C LEU A 304 -14.87 11.14 16.31
N ILE A 305 -14.12 10.47 17.18
CA ILE A 305 -14.33 9.03 17.43
C ILE A 305 -15.73 8.78 18.00
N ALA A 306 -16.18 9.58 18.95
CA ALA A 306 -17.52 9.44 19.53
C ALA A 306 -18.61 9.63 18.47
N ASP A 307 -18.47 10.64 17.61
CA ASP A 307 -19.42 10.93 16.52
C ASP A 307 -19.44 9.79 15.48
N LEU A 308 -18.27 9.32 15.07
CA LEU A 308 -18.15 8.20 14.13
C LEU A 308 -18.76 6.91 14.71
N ARG A 309 -18.50 6.62 15.97
CA ARG A 309 -19.08 5.45 16.65
C ARG A 309 -20.58 5.54 16.78
N ALA A 310 -21.12 6.70 17.12
CA ALA A 310 -22.57 6.93 17.18
C ALA A 310 -23.26 6.68 15.82
N GLN A 311 -22.59 7.01 14.72
CA GLN A 311 -23.07 6.74 13.36
C GLN A 311 -22.90 5.26 12.97
N CYS A 312 -21.78 4.64 13.33
CA CYS A 312 -21.48 3.24 13.00
C CYS A 312 -22.32 2.23 13.79
N THR A 313 -22.81 2.56 14.98
CA THR A 313 -23.68 1.65 15.77
C THR A 313 -25.10 1.51 15.22
N LYS A 314 -25.51 2.36 14.29
CA LYS A 314 -26.81 2.30 13.63
C LYS A 314 -26.72 1.47 12.35
N GLY A 315 -27.07 0.17 12.41
CA GLY A 315 -27.23 -0.70 11.23
C GLY A 315 -25.95 -1.32 10.68
N MET A 316 -25.69 -1.22 9.37
CA MET A 316 -24.65 -1.93 8.62
C MET A 316 -23.17 -1.64 9.00
N PHE A 317 -22.90 -0.64 9.82
CA PHE A 317 -21.54 -0.13 10.04
C PHE A 317 -20.88 -0.61 11.35
N GLY A 318 -21.52 -1.48 12.13
CA GLY A 318 -21.01 -1.95 13.44
C GLY A 318 -19.70 -2.73 13.39
N HIS A 319 -19.32 -3.22 12.22
CA HIS A 319 -18.09 -4.01 12.00
C HIS A 319 -16.88 -3.18 11.57
N LEU A 320 -17.01 -1.86 11.38
CA LEU A 320 -15.90 -1.01 10.96
C LEU A 320 -14.83 -0.88 12.06
N THR A 321 -13.59 -1.10 11.66
CA THR A 321 -12.42 -0.97 12.52
C THR A 321 -11.89 0.45 12.49
N MET A 322 -11.49 0.99 13.66
CA MET A 322 -10.96 2.35 13.79
C MET A 322 -9.59 2.37 14.45
N GLY A 323 -8.75 3.31 14.03
CA GLY A 323 -7.45 3.55 14.63
C GLY A 323 -7.09 5.03 14.71
N VAL A 324 -6.25 5.37 15.68
CA VAL A 324 -5.64 6.69 15.80
C VAL A 324 -4.14 6.52 15.79
N VAL A 325 -3.48 7.19 14.87
CA VAL A 325 -2.02 7.22 14.77
C VAL A 325 -1.49 8.62 15.10
N THR A 326 -0.47 8.67 15.95
CA THR A 326 0.23 9.90 16.32
C THR A 326 1.74 9.66 16.39
N PRO A 327 2.59 10.67 16.12
CA PRO A 327 4.04 10.54 16.27
C PRO A 327 4.51 10.42 17.73
N PHE A 328 3.76 10.96 18.68
CA PHE A 328 4.24 11.18 20.04
C PHE A 328 3.50 10.35 21.08
N ARG A 329 4.25 9.67 21.91
CA ARG A 329 3.72 8.80 22.95
C ARG A 329 2.85 9.53 23.98
N ALA A 330 3.19 10.78 24.33
CA ALA A 330 2.37 11.56 25.26
C ALA A 330 0.98 11.90 24.69
N GLN A 331 0.87 12.07 23.37
CA GLN A 331 -0.40 12.24 22.68
C GLN A 331 -1.20 10.95 22.68
N GLU A 332 -0.54 9.83 22.40
CA GLU A 332 -1.13 8.47 22.47
C GLU A 332 -1.73 8.23 23.86
N GLU A 333 -0.93 8.40 24.92
CA GLU A 333 -1.33 8.20 26.32
C GLU A 333 -2.54 9.09 26.71
N TYR A 334 -2.51 10.36 26.32
CA TYR A 334 -3.62 11.28 26.59
C TYR A 334 -4.92 10.88 25.88
N ILE A 335 -4.84 10.50 24.60
CA ILE A 335 -6.01 10.03 23.85
C ILE A 335 -6.55 8.74 24.45
N GLN A 336 -5.68 7.79 24.84
CA GLN A 336 -6.09 6.51 25.48
C GLN A 336 -6.82 6.78 26.80
N GLU A 337 -6.24 7.60 27.69
CA GLU A 337 -6.85 7.97 28.98
C GLU A 337 -8.24 8.60 28.77
N LYS A 338 -8.37 9.47 27.79
CA LYS A 338 -9.65 10.13 27.49
C LYS A 338 -10.69 9.17 26.92
N LEU A 339 -10.30 8.31 25.96
CA LEU A 339 -11.19 7.29 25.39
C LEU A 339 -11.61 6.24 26.43
N GLU A 340 -10.74 5.90 27.36
CA GLU A 340 -11.06 5.01 28.49
C GLU A 340 -12.17 5.62 29.36
N ASN A 341 -12.01 6.91 29.72
CA ASN A 341 -13.03 7.66 30.48
C ASN A 341 -14.37 7.77 29.75
N MET A 342 -14.36 7.70 28.41
CA MET A 342 -15.56 7.70 27.56
C MET A 342 -16.11 6.28 27.31
N GLY A 343 -15.45 5.23 27.76
CA GLY A 343 -15.82 3.81 27.51
C GLY A 343 -15.65 3.40 26.04
N LEU A 344 -14.75 4.04 25.30
CA LEU A 344 -14.54 3.82 23.86
C LEU A 344 -13.20 3.14 23.53
N LEU A 345 -12.27 3.02 24.48
CA LEU A 345 -10.90 2.56 24.21
C LEU A 345 -10.84 1.14 23.63
N GLU A 346 -11.66 0.20 24.12
CA GLU A 346 -11.69 -1.17 23.59
C GLU A 346 -12.09 -1.29 22.12
N LYS A 347 -12.71 -0.25 21.56
CA LYS A 347 -13.27 -0.22 20.19
C LYS A 347 -12.37 0.50 19.20
N VAL A 348 -11.27 1.09 19.67
CA VAL A 348 -10.39 1.92 18.84
C VAL A 348 -8.93 1.64 19.23
N LYS A 349 -8.13 1.22 18.27
CA LYS A 349 -6.69 1.09 18.50
C LYS A 349 -6.04 2.48 18.44
N VAL A 350 -5.36 2.89 19.50
CA VAL A 350 -4.56 4.11 19.56
C VAL A 350 -3.09 3.75 19.68
N GLY A 351 -2.23 4.37 18.89
CA GLY A 351 -0.81 4.06 18.95
C GLY A 351 0.07 5.00 18.14
N THR A 352 1.38 4.82 18.26
CA THR A 352 2.35 5.47 17.38
C THR A 352 2.42 4.75 16.03
N ALA A 353 3.06 5.36 15.03
CA ALA A 353 3.22 4.76 13.70
C ALA A 353 3.89 3.37 13.77
N HIS A 354 4.85 3.16 14.69
CA HIS A 354 5.47 1.85 14.92
C HIS A 354 4.48 0.81 15.44
N THR A 355 3.52 1.20 16.28
CA THR A 355 2.49 0.31 16.84
C THR A 355 1.49 -0.16 15.77
N PHE A 356 1.34 0.61 14.69
CA PHE A 356 0.47 0.31 13.56
C PHE A 356 1.16 -0.42 12.42
N GLN A 357 2.45 -0.66 12.53
CA GLN A 357 3.19 -1.38 11.50
C GLN A 357 2.65 -2.81 11.36
N GLY A 358 2.33 -3.24 10.12
CA GLY A 358 1.63 -4.51 9.87
C GLY A 358 0.12 -4.52 10.17
N ASP A 359 -0.42 -3.48 10.82
CA ASP A 359 -1.87 -3.37 11.10
C ASP A 359 -2.55 -2.38 10.14
N GLU A 360 -3.86 -2.50 9.98
CA GLU A 360 -4.66 -1.65 9.10
C GLU A 360 -6.09 -1.51 9.66
N LYS A 361 -6.73 -0.37 9.40
CA LYS A 361 -8.08 -0.08 9.86
C LYS A 361 -8.93 0.47 8.72
N ASP A 362 -10.24 0.24 8.81
CA ASP A 362 -11.17 0.81 7.84
C ASP A 362 -11.16 2.33 7.92
N ILE A 363 -11.09 2.88 9.13
CA ILE A 363 -10.99 4.32 9.41
C ILE A 363 -9.73 4.60 10.22
N MET A 364 -8.88 5.49 9.73
CA MET A 364 -7.73 5.99 10.47
C MET A 364 -7.85 7.48 10.75
N ILE A 365 -7.38 7.89 11.93
CA ILE A 365 -7.26 9.30 12.31
C ILE A 365 -5.76 9.57 12.54
N PHE A 366 -5.23 10.56 11.84
CA PHE A 366 -3.84 11.01 12.00
C PHE A 366 -3.80 12.32 12.78
N SER A 367 -3.11 12.29 13.94
CA SER A 367 -2.91 13.41 14.86
C SER A 367 -1.43 13.77 14.92
N PRO A 368 -0.96 14.79 14.17
CA PRO A 368 0.47 15.09 13.97
C PRO A 368 1.15 15.77 15.15
N VAL A 369 0.41 16.48 16.01
CA VAL A 369 0.95 17.27 17.14
C VAL A 369 1.94 18.36 16.68
N VAL A 370 1.64 19.00 15.56
CA VAL A 370 2.43 20.12 15.03
C VAL A 370 1.59 21.38 15.07
N SER A 371 1.87 22.26 16.04
CA SER A 371 1.19 23.55 16.27
C SER A 371 2.10 24.49 17.07
N LYS A 372 1.58 25.64 17.51
CA LYS A 372 2.31 26.58 18.40
C LYS A 372 2.89 25.83 19.60
N GLY A 373 4.09 26.20 20.02
CA GLY A 373 4.77 25.65 21.20
C GLY A 373 5.66 24.42 20.92
N ILE A 374 5.51 23.71 19.80
CA ILE A 374 6.44 22.65 19.44
C ILE A 374 7.82 23.21 19.06
N THR A 375 8.88 22.49 19.38
CA THR A 375 10.23 22.87 18.91
C THR A 375 10.41 22.52 17.45
N GLU A 376 11.22 23.32 16.73
CA GLU A 376 11.54 23.07 15.32
C GLU A 376 12.09 21.66 15.08
N ASN A 377 12.97 21.18 15.95
CA ASN A 377 13.52 19.82 15.85
C ASN A 377 12.45 18.74 15.99
N ALA A 378 11.45 18.94 16.85
CA ALA A 378 10.36 17.97 17.01
C ALA A 378 9.40 17.99 15.81
N ALA A 379 9.08 19.19 15.30
CA ALA A 379 8.27 19.32 14.07
C ALA A 379 8.99 18.68 12.87
N ARG A 380 10.29 18.96 12.71
CA ARG A 380 11.13 18.38 11.66
C ARG A 380 11.24 16.85 11.79
N TRP A 381 11.26 16.32 13.01
CA TRP A 381 11.27 14.86 13.24
C TRP A 381 9.96 14.19 12.79
N VAL A 382 8.81 14.87 12.88
CA VAL A 382 7.53 14.32 12.40
C VAL A 382 7.56 14.11 10.88
N GLU A 383 8.20 14.99 10.12
CA GLU A 383 8.21 14.93 8.66
C GLU A 383 9.45 14.24 8.04
N ASN A 384 10.49 14.01 8.83
CA ASN A 384 11.74 13.43 8.33
C ASN A 384 12.30 12.38 9.32
N PRO A 385 12.36 11.11 8.93
CA PRO A 385 12.12 10.60 7.58
C PRO A 385 10.62 10.51 7.21
N HIS A 386 10.33 10.61 5.93
CA HIS A 386 8.96 10.55 5.36
C HIS A 386 8.21 9.24 5.67
N ASN A 387 8.94 8.20 6.04
CA ASN A 387 8.42 6.88 6.39
C ASN A 387 7.33 6.94 7.48
N LEU A 388 7.49 7.85 8.47
CA LEU A 388 6.50 8.01 9.54
C LEU A 388 5.15 8.46 8.96
N ILE A 389 5.16 9.49 8.11
CA ILE A 389 3.96 10.00 7.45
C ILE A 389 3.38 8.93 6.51
N ASN A 390 4.23 8.26 5.73
CA ASN A 390 3.79 7.20 4.82
C ASN A 390 3.04 6.08 5.55
N VAL A 391 3.62 5.55 6.63
CA VAL A 391 2.97 4.52 7.43
C VAL A 391 1.67 5.04 8.05
N SER A 392 1.66 6.26 8.58
CA SER A 392 0.46 6.85 9.18
C SER A 392 -0.70 6.96 8.19
N ILE A 393 -0.42 7.30 6.92
CA ILE A 393 -1.41 7.44 5.86
C ILE A 393 -1.88 6.06 5.36
N THR A 394 -0.93 5.17 5.05
CA THR A 394 -1.21 3.91 4.35
C THR A 394 -1.82 2.81 5.22
N ARG A 395 -2.04 3.07 6.53
CA ARG A 395 -2.82 2.19 7.42
C ARG A 395 -4.33 2.32 7.22
N ALA A 396 -4.79 3.37 6.55
CA ALA A 396 -6.21 3.58 6.25
C ALA A 396 -6.64 2.78 5.01
N LYS A 397 -7.75 2.03 5.14
CA LYS A 397 -8.36 1.32 4.00
C LYS A 397 -9.35 2.21 3.26
N GLU A 398 -10.34 2.74 3.98
CA GLU A 398 -11.48 3.43 3.38
C GLU A 398 -11.43 4.93 3.63
N SER A 399 -11.14 5.34 4.87
CA SER A 399 -11.15 6.76 5.22
C SER A 399 -9.99 7.13 6.13
N LEU A 400 -9.39 8.29 5.83
CA LEU A 400 -8.32 8.90 6.61
C LEU A 400 -8.75 10.29 7.05
N PHE A 401 -8.75 10.53 8.36
CA PHE A 401 -8.96 11.84 8.96
C PHE A 401 -7.63 12.45 9.39
N PHE A 402 -7.30 13.60 8.86
CA PHE A 402 -6.29 14.47 9.43
C PHE A 402 -6.95 15.39 10.46
N VAL A 403 -6.48 15.36 11.70
CA VAL A 403 -6.96 16.23 12.79
C VAL A 403 -5.78 16.97 13.38
N GLY A 404 -5.66 18.26 13.17
CA GLY A 404 -4.54 19.05 13.65
C GLY A 404 -4.53 20.50 13.13
N ASP A 405 -3.52 21.26 13.50
CA ASP A 405 -3.32 22.63 13.03
C ASP A 405 -2.85 22.63 11.56
N MET A 406 -3.83 22.76 10.67
CA MET A 406 -3.56 22.73 9.23
C MET A 406 -2.65 23.87 8.77
N GLN A 407 -2.68 25.03 9.44
CA GLN A 407 -1.82 26.17 9.09
C GLN A 407 -0.37 25.89 9.47
N ALA A 408 -0.14 25.45 10.71
CA ALA A 408 1.19 25.12 11.19
C ALA A 408 1.79 23.93 10.43
N CYS A 409 1.00 22.90 10.14
CA CYS A 409 1.45 21.74 9.36
C CYS A 409 1.74 22.08 7.89
N ALA A 410 0.90 22.90 7.24
CA ALA A 410 1.10 23.30 5.85
C ALA A 410 2.33 24.21 5.66
N SER A 411 2.78 24.91 6.71
CA SER A 411 3.99 25.72 6.69
C SER A 411 5.29 24.89 6.75
N GLN A 412 5.21 23.61 7.06
CA GLN A 412 6.37 22.71 7.02
C GLN A 412 6.82 22.48 5.57
N SER A 413 8.13 22.49 5.35
CA SER A 413 8.71 22.39 4.00
C SER A 413 8.77 20.95 3.45
N GLY A 414 8.56 19.94 4.30
CA GLY A 414 8.71 18.54 3.97
C GLY A 414 7.41 17.85 3.53
N ILE A 415 7.36 16.55 3.80
CA ILE A 415 6.25 15.69 3.35
C ILE A 415 4.95 16.01 4.08
N LEU A 416 5.00 16.48 5.34
CA LEU A 416 3.81 16.85 6.11
C LEU A 416 3.09 18.05 5.49
N GLY A 417 3.85 19.08 5.11
CA GLY A 417 3.27 20.26 4.44
C GLY A 417 2.60 19.91 3.11
N LYS A 418 3.25 19.06 2.31
CA LYS A 418 2.66 18.54 1.05
C LYS A 418 1.38 17.77 1.33
N PHE A 419 1.38 16.91 2.35
CA PHE A 419 0.21 16.12 2.71
C PHE A 419 -0.98 16.99 3.15
N VAL A 420 -0.76 17.96 4.00
CA VAL A 420 -1.84 18.85 4.46
C VAL A 420 -2.40 19.70 3.31
N ASN A 421 -1.55 20.17 2.40
CA ASN A 421 -2.02 20.87 1.20
C ASN A 421 -2.85 19.94 0.30
N TYR A 422 -2.46 18.68 0.15
CA TYR A 422 -3.27 17.67 -0.55
C TYR A 422 -4.63 17.44 0.14
N VAL A 423 -4.66 17.33 1.48
CA VAL A 423 -5.91 17.23 2.26
C VAL A 423 -6.83 18.41 1.98
N ARG A 424 -6.28 19.65 1.99
CA ARG A 424 -7.04 20.87 1.68
C ARG A 424 -7.62 20.86 0.26
N THR A 425 -6.82 20.41 -0.70
CA THR A 425 -7.27 20.26 -2.10
C THR A 425 -8.43 19.30 -2.21
N VAL A 426 -8.30 18.08 -1.64
CA VAL A 426 -9.37 17.07 -1.67
C VAL A 426 -10.63 17.59 -0.98
N GLN A 427 -10.48 18.31 0.14
CA GLN A 427 -11.62 18.87 0.86
C GLN A 427 -12.32 19.96 0.04
N LYS A 428 -11.58 20.89 -0.57
CA LYS A 428 -12.14 21.92 -1.45
C LYS A 428 -12.93 21.28 -2.59
N LEU A 429 -12.39 20.29 -3.27
CA LEU A 429 -13.07 19.57 -4.34
C LEU A 429 -14.34 18.87 -3.85
N ARG A 430 -14.30 18.26 -2.67
CA ARG A 430 -15.47 17.61 -2.06
C ARG A 430 -16.62 18.59 -1.79
N ASP A 431 -16.27 19.82 -1.38
CA ASP A 431 -17.25 20.87 -1.04
C ASP A 431 -17.79 21.57 -2.30
N THR A 432 -17.11 21.50 -3.43
CA THR A 432 -17.51 22.17 -4.68
C THR A 432 -18.24 21.25 -5.66
N SER A 433 -17.65 20.11 -6.02
CA SER A 433 -18.19 19.23 -7.05
C SER A 433 -17.78 17.78 -6.83
N LYS A 434 -18.76 16.90 -6.83
CA LYS A 434 -18.50 15.45 -6.76
C LYS A 434 -17.77 14.97 -8.00
N GLU A 435 -18.16 15.45 -9.16
CA GLU A 435 -17.57 15.05 -10.44
C GLU A 435 -16.12 15.51 -10.57
N GLU A 436 -15.78 16.68 -10.06
CA GLU A 436 -14.38 17.13 -10.01
C GLU A 436 -13.56 16.26 -9.05
N LEU A 437 -14.10 15.93 -7.87
CA LEU A 437 -13.44 15.02 -6.93
C LEU A 437 -13.21 13.62 -7.54
N ASP A 438 -14.20 13.09 -8.24
CA ASP A 438 -14.10 11.80 -8.91
C ASP A 438 -13.05 11.85 -10.03
N LEU A 439 -13.05 12.90 -10.86
CA LEU A 439 -12.04 13.08 -11.92
C LEU A 439 -10.63 13.27 -11.33
N PHE A 440 -10.49 14.06 -10.28
CA PHE A 440 -9.23 14.22 -9.55
C PHE A 440 -8.72 12.86 -9.07
N SER A 441 -9.58 12.04 -8.47
CA SER A 441 -9.23 10.69 -8.02
C SER A 441 -8.71 9.82 -9.17
N TRP A 442 -9.40 9.81 -10.31
CA TRP A 442 -8.97 9.06 -11.49
C TRP A 442 -7.64 9.56 -12.06
N MET A 443 -7.44 10.87 -12.13
CA MET A 443 -6.16 11.45 -12.58
C MET A 443 -5.00 11.04 -11.67
N VAL A 444 -5.21 11.08 -10.36
CA VAL A 444 -4.18 10.68 -9.38
C VAL A 444 -3.87 9.18 -9.47
N ILE A 445 -4.88 8.32 -9.67
CA ILE A 445 -4.71 6.88 -9.89
C ILE A 445 -3.78 6.61 -11.09
N GLU A 446 -4.00 7.33 -12.18
CA GLU A 446 -3.24 7.18 -13.42
C GLU A 446 -1.88 7.91 -13.41
N GLY A 447 -1.49 8.45 -12.25
CA GLY A 447 -0.18 9.07 -12.02
C GLY A 447 -0.06 10.51 -12.51
N PHE A 448 -1.17 11.16 -12.86
CA PHE A 448 -1.18 12.60 -13.15
C PHE A 448 -1.06 13.41 -11.85
N ASN A 449 -0.62 14.66 -11.98
CA ASN A 449 -0.51 15.61 -10.88
C ASN A 449 -1.34 16.87 -11.22
N PRO A 450 -2.68 16.82 -11.05
CA PRO A 450 -3.53 17.95 -11.36
C PRO A 450 -3.40 19.06 -10.30
N GLU A 451 -3.14 20.28 -10.76
CA GLU A 451 -3.37 21.49 -9.98
C GLU A 451 -4.85 21.85 -10.09
N THR A 452 -5.49 22.22 -8.97
CA THR A 452 -6.93 22.42 -8.92
C THR A 452 -7.29 23.88 -8.70
N HIS A 453 -8.39 24.35 -9.31
CA HIS A 453 -8.91 25.70 -9.17
C HIS A 453 -7.83 26.76 -9.38
N VAL A 454 -7.12 26.64 -10.51
CA VAL A 454 -6.00 27.52 -10.86
C VAL A 454 -6.54 28.80 -11.47
N VAL A 455 -6.08 29.96 -10.97
CA VAL A 455 -6.42 31.26 -11.57
C VAL A 455 -5.36 31.63 -12.59
N ILE A 456 -5.76 31.68 -13.86
CA ILE A 456 -4.92 32.07 -15.01
C ILE A 456 -5.38 33.45 -15.50
N LYS A 457 -4.68 34.53 -15.11
CA LYS A 457 -5.03 35.91 -15.48
C LYS A 457 -6.53 36.21 -15.36
N ASP A 458 -7.05 36.05 -14.14
CA ASP A 458 -8.45 36.31 -13.75
C ASP A 458 -9.48 35.27 -14.24
N VAL A 459 -9.03 34.17 -14.86
CA VAL A 459 -9.87 33.03 -15.23
C VAL A 459 -9.54 31.85 -14.31
N GLU A 460 -10.49 31.45 -13.48
CA GLU A 460 -10.35 30.23 -12.68
C GLU A 460 -10.71 29.01 -13.55
N VAL A 461 -9.85 27.98 -13.52
CA VAL A 461 -10.03 26.71 -14.24
C VAL A 461 -10.02 25.56 -13.26
N ASP A 462 -10.77 24.48 -13.56
CA ASP A 462 -10.93 23.35 -12.62
C ASP A 462 -9.61 22.63 -12.39
N PHE A 463 -8.91 22.26 -13.48
CA PHE A 463 -7.63 21.57 -13.39
C PHE A 463 -6.62 22.09 -14.40
N VAL A 464 -5.35 22.08 -13.98
CA VAL A 464 -4.20 22.26 -14.88
C VAL A 464 -3.27 21.06 -14.73
N LEU A 465 -2.92 20.45 -15.85
CA LEU A 465 -1.92 19.38 -15.95
C LEU A 465 -0.71 19.89 -16.74
N THR A 466 0.49 19.60 -16.21
CA THR A 466 1.74 19.95 -16.89
C THR A 466 2.56 18.67 -17.15
N HIS A 467 2.94 18.45 -18.39
CA HIS A 467 3.78 17.33 -18.80
C HIS A 467 4.74 17.77 -19.91
N GLU A 468 6.06 17.60 -19.71
CA GLU A 468 7.12 17.95 -20.68
C GLU A 468 6.99 19.35 -21.32
N GLY A 469 6.52 20.32 -20.52
CA GLY A 469 6.31 21.70 -20.99
C GLY A 469 4.96 21.98 -21.63
N LEU A 470 4.17 20.95 -21.92
CA LEU A 470 2.76 21.09 -22.33
C LEU A 470 1.90 21.40 -21.10
N ARG A 471 0.95 22.30 -21.26
CA ARG A 471 -0.03 22.67 -20.24
C ARG A 471 -1.44 22.41 -20.77
N LEU A 472 -2.16 21.51 -20.08
CA LEU A 472 -3.54 21.15 -20.40
C LEU A 472 -4.46 21.66 -19.29
N VAL A 473 -5.44 22.46 -19.66
CA VAL A 473 -6.58 22.80 -18.81
C VAL A 473 -7.66 21.76 -19.03
N VAL A 474 -8.21 21.23 -17.94
CA VAL A 474 -9.35 20.31 -17.97
C VAL A 474 -10.49 20.94 -17.20
N GLU A 475 -11.64 21.13 -17.84
CA GLU A 475 -12.86 21.71 -17.29
C GLU A 475 -13.96 20.65 -17.24
N VAL A 476 -14.69 20.56 -16.12
CA VAL A 476 -15.80 19.62 -15.94
C VAL A 476 -17.13 20.32 -16.19
N ASP A 477 -17.74 20.06 -17.34
CA ASP A 477 -18.98 20.73 -17.75
C ASP A 477 -20.23 20.08 -17.09
N GLY A 478 -20.93 20.84 -16.25
CA GLY A 478 -22.21 20.48 -15.64
C GLY A 478 -23.41 20.64 -16.56
N LYS A 479 -24.59 20.14 -16.15
CA LYS A 479 -25.85 20.16 -16.95
C LYS A 479 -26.41 21.57 -17.28
N GLN A 480 -25.92 22.64 -16.67
CA GLN A 480 -26.53 23.99 -16.75
C GLN A 480 -25.96 24.90 -17.84
N HIS A 481 -25.00 24.44 -18.65
CA HIS A 481 -24.24 25.32 -19.55
C HIS A 481 -24.72 25.40 -21.00
N ASP A 482 -25.91 24.94 -21.37
CA ASP A 482 -26.41 25.07 -22.76
C ASP A 482 -26.62 26.53 -23.25
N GLN A 483 -26.68 27.50 -22.34
CA GLN A 483 -26.84 28.92 -22.68
C GLN A 483 -25.52 29.73 -22.74
N ALA A 484 -24.40 29.16 -22.25
CA ALA A 484 -23.11 29.86 -22.13
C ALA A 484 -22.11 29.58 -23.29
N LYS A 485 -22.49 28.81 -24.30
CA LYS A 485 -21.60 28.34 -25.41
C LYS A 485 -20.75 29.40 -26.10
N THR A 486 -21.18 30.67 -26.10
CA THR A 486 -20.44 31.76 -26.75
C THR A 486 -19.37 32.35 -25.83
N GLN A 487 -19.63 32.46 -24.53
CA GLN A 487 -18.65 32.92 -23.56
C GLN A 487 -17.54 31.87 -23.31
N ASP A 488 -17.94 30.60 -23.30
CA ASP A 488 -17.00 29.47 -23.16
C ASP A 488 -15.98 29.41 -24.29
N LYS A 489 -16.42 29.58 -25.54
CA LYS A 489 -15.51 29.63 -26.68
C LYS A 489 -14.51 30.78 -26.60
N SER A 490 -14.92 31.95 -26.14
CA SER A 490 -14.03 33.09 -25.96
C SER A 490 -12.98 32.85 -24.88
N ARG A 491 -13.39 32.14 -23.78
CA ARG A 491 -12.53 31.72 -22.69
C ARG A 491 -11.51 30.68 -23.15
N ASP A 492 -11.93 29.69 -23.94
CA ASP A 492 -11.04 28.67 -24.51
C ASP A 492 -9.99 29.28 -25.46
N VAL A 493 -10.40 30.20 -26.36
CA VAL A 493 -9.49 30.93 -27.24
C VAL A 493 -8.47 31.75 -26.43
N PHE A 494 -8.90 32.41 -25.37
CA PHE A 494 -8.01 33.17 -24.51
C PHE A 494 -6.97 32.27 -23.82
N LEU A 495 -7.36 31.13 -23.28
CA LEU A 495 -6.45 30.15 -22.67
C LEU A 495 -5.48 29.56 -23.70
N GLN A 496 -5.95 29.28 -24.92
CA GLN A 496 -5.11 28.81 -26.02
C GLN A 496 -4.06 29.85 -26.46
N GLN A 497 -4.41 31.14 -26.48
CA GLN A 497 -3.45 32.22 -26.74
C GLN A 497 -2.36 32.34 -25.66
N LEU A 498 -2.64 31.89 -24.43
CA LEU A 498 -1.67 31.80 -23.33
C LEU A 498 -0.85 30.51 -23.38
N GLY A 499 -1.03 29.66 -24.39
CA GLY A 499 -0.27 28.43 -24.61
C GLY A 499 -0.80 27.23 -23.82
N TYR A 500 -2.07 27.25 -23.44
CA TYR A 500 -2.73 26.08 -22.84
C TYR A 500 -3.52 25.32 -23.90
N LYS A 501 -3.49 23.98 -23.85
CA LYS A 501 -4.55 23.19 -24.48
C LYS A 501 -5.76 23.19 -23.55
N VAL A 502 -6.97 23.07 -24.07
CA VAL A 502 -8.21 23.05 -23.28
C VAL A 502 -9.01 21.80 -23.65
N LEU A 503 -9.35 21.00 -22.63
CA LEU A 503 -10.20 19.84 -22.74
C LEU A 503 -11.42 20.02 -21.85
N ARG A 504 -12.62 20.01 -22.46
CA ARG A 504 -13.89 20.02 -21.72
C ARG A 504 -14.43 18.62 -21.58
N VAL A 505 -14.73 18.24 -20.35
CA VAL A 505 -15.18 16.89 -19.97
C VAL A 505 -16.60 16.99 -19.45
N PRO A 506 -17.58 16.38 -20.11
CA PRO A 506 -18.94 16.33 -19.57
C PRO A 506 -18.95 15.59 -18.22
N ALA A 507 -19.60 16.16 -17.21
CA ALA A 507 -19.77 15.54 -15.88
C ALA A 507 -20.36 14.12 -15.96
N ARG A 508 -21.20 13.86 -16.97
CA ARG A 508 -21.72 12.52 -17.23
C ARG A 508 -20.62 11.53 -17.63
N SER A 509 -19.67 11.96 -18.45
CA SER A 509 -18.57 11.10 -18.90
C SER A 509 -17.63 10.73 -17.75
N VAL A 510 -17.43 11.62 -16.77
CA VAL A 510 -16.65 11.30 -15.55
C VAL A 510 -17.30 10.14 -14.77
N ARG A 511 -18.63 10.08 -14.72
CA ARG A 511 -19.37 9.02 -14.01
C ARG A 511 -19.49 7.71 -14.79
N GLU A 512 -19.74 7.80 -16.10
CA GLU A 512 -20.12 6.64 -16.91
C GLU A 512 -18.94 6.02 -17.65
N THR A 513 -17.96 6.83 -18.07
CA THR A 513 -16.83 6.40 -18.90
C THR A 513 -15.51 7.03 -18.44
N PRO A 514 -15.12 6.94 -17.16
CA PRO A 514 -13.91 7.60 -16.64
C PRO A 514 -12.63 7.18 -17.38
N ALA A 515 -12.53 5.92 -17.81
CA ALA A 515 -11.39 5.42 -18.54
C ALA A 515 -11.22 6.13 -19.91
N SER A 516 -12.32 6.46 -20.61
CA SER A 516 -12.27 7.24 -21.85
C SER A 516 -11.79 8.66 -21.58
N VAL A 517 -12.29 9.30 -20.52
CA VAL A 517 -11.85 10.65 -20.12
C VAL A 517 -10.34 10.69 -19.84
N ILE A 518 -9.83 9.71 -19.11
CA ILE A 518 -8.40 9.59 -18.81
C ILE A 518 -7.59 9.32 -20.07
N HIS A 519 -8.11 8.51 -21.00
CA HIS A 519 -7.47 8.29 -22.29
C HIS A 519 -7.38 9.60 -23.11
N ASP A 520 -8.44 10.41 -23.14
CA ASP A 520 -8.45 11.70 -23.82
C ASP A 520 -7.44 12.68 -23.20
N ILE A 521 -7.38 12.74 -21.85
CA ILE A 521 -6.38 13.55 -21.12
C ILE A 521 -4.96 13.11 -21.51
N ARG A 522 -4.68 11.80 -21.50
CA ARG A 522 -3.36 11.26 -21.88
C ARG A 522 -3.01 11.60 -23.31
N THR A 523 -3.94 11.41 -24.24
CA THR A 523 -3.76 11.73 -25.65
C THR A 523 -3.43 13.22 -25.85
N GLN A 524 -4.11 14.12 -25.14
CA GLN A 524 -3.84 15.57 -25.25
C GLN A 524 -2.46 15.97 -24.67
N LEU A 525 -1.92 15.21 -23.72
CA LEU A 525 -0.60 15.46 -23.11
C LEU A 525 0.56 14.80 -23.87
N GLU A 526 0.31 13.70 -24.60
CA GLU A 526 1.34 12.94 -25.32
C GLU A 526 1.49 13.36 -26.80
N TYR A 527 0.44 13.90 -27.43
CA TYR A 527 0.50 14.35 -28.84
C TYR A 527 0.85 15.83 -28.95
N ASN A 528 2.02 16.09 -29.53
CA ASN A 528 2.39 17.35 -30.18
C ASN A 528 2.03 17.30 -31.65
#